data_d4fc5fe00151aeefa4ab956e77379504
#
_entry.id   d4fc5fe00151aeefa4ab956e77379504
#
_cell.length_a   1.000
_cell.length_b   1.000
_cell.length_c   1.000
_cell.angle_alpha   90.00
_cell.angle_beta   90.00
_cell.angle_gamma   90.00
#
_symmetry.space_group_name_H-M   'P 1'
#
loop_
_entity.id
_entity.type
_entity.pdbx_description
1 polymer ?
#
loop_
_entity_poly.entity_id
_entity_poly.type
_entity_poly.pdbx_seq_one_letter_code
_entity_poly.pdbx_strand_id
1 'polypeptide(L)'
;MIDGSVECGPNAVLAFAREGYSLTTLSPRDLAESIGYSGFRRLIARHWRKGFGELWRSISKRAFVRALQRLLPEIRAEDLSVAPAGVRAQAVLPDGGLVDDFLFVERPGMLTVNNAPSPAATASLAIAGEIVARLARTGPANAGAIGERPI
;
A
#
# COMPACT_ATOMS: atom_id res chain seq x y z
N MET A 1 17.38 -9.10 8.08
CA MET A 1 16.99 -10.02 6.98
C MET A 1 17.63 -11.39 7.18
N ILE A 2 17.24 -12.43 6.42
CA ILE A 2 17.79 -13.80 6.57
C ILE A 2 19.29 -13.85 6.29
N ASP A 3 19.81 -12.95 5.44
CA ASP A 3 21.22 -12.81 5.10
C ASP A 3 22.04 -11.96 6.08
N GLY A 4 21.44 -11.55 7.20
CA GLY A 4 22.06 -10.69 8.21
C GLY A 4 22.07 -9.20 7.86
N SER A 5 21.56 -8.79 6.70
CA SER A 5 21.45 -7.38 6.33
C SER A 5 20.34 -6.69 7.14
N VAL A 6 20.48 -5.38 7.33
CA VAL A 6 19.48 -4.52 7.98
C VAL A 6 18.89 -3.57 6.95
N GLU A 7 17.56 -3.60 6.82
CA GLU A 7 16.86 -2.63 5.98
C GLU A 7 16.55 -1.36 6.76
N CYS A 8 16.88 -0.22 6.15
CA CYS A 8 16.49 1.08 6.66
C CYS A 8 15.16 1.49 6.05
N GLY A 9 14.18 1.68 6.88
CA GLY A 9 12.76 1.86 6.71
C GLY A 9 12.27 2.56 5.45
N PRO A 10 11.06 2.20 4.99
CA PRO A 10 10.60 2.52 3.64
C PRO A 10 10.32 4.00 3.44
N ASN A 11 10.85 4.57 2.37
CA ASN A 11 10.22 5.70 1.73
C ASN A 11 9.01 5.19 0.94
N ALA A 12 7.81 5.63 1.31
CA ALA A 12 6.60 5.31 0.57
C ALA A 12 6.46 6.31 -0.60
N VAL A 13 6.87 5.90 -1.79
CA VAL A 13 6.77 6.69 -3.02
C VAL A 13 5.71 6.09 -3.92
N LEU A 14 4.95 6.96 -4.59
CA LEU A 14 4.00 6.50 -5.60
C LEU A 14 4.73 5.74 -6.71
N ALA A 15 4.30 4.50 -6.96
CA ALA A 15 4.73 3.75 -8.12
C ALA A 15 3.99 4.27 -9.36
N PHE A 16 4.70 4.48 -10.47
CA PHE A 16 4.13 4.98 -11.73
C PHE A 16 3.64 3.85 -12.64
N ALA A 17 3.67 2.61 -12.16
CA ALA A 17 3.11 1.42 -12.79
C ALA A 17 2.67 0.43 -11.71
N ARG A 18 1.71 -0.45 -12.00
CA ARG A 18 1.24 -1.49 -11.06
C ARG A 18 2.36 -2.45 -10.65
N GLU A 19 3.28 -2.73 -11.54
CA GLU A 19 4.49 -3.55 -11.31
C GLU A 19 5.76 -2.70 -11.39
N GLY A 20 5.71 -1.48 -10.83
CA GLY A 20 6.79 -0.51 -10.87
C GLY A 20 7.80 -0.70 -9.73
N TYR A 21 8.72 -1.68 -9.85
CA TYR A 21 9.78 -1.93 -8.87
C TYR A 21 10.94 -0.93 -8.95
N SER A 22 10.90 0.03 -9.86
CA SER A 22 11.85 1.13 -9.94
C SER A 22 11.16 2.44 -10.28
N LEU A 23 11.77 3.58 -9.91
CA LEU A 23 11.24 4.90 -10.24
C LEU A 23 11.23 5.21 -11.75
N THR A 24 11.97 4.43 -12.53
CA THR A 24 12.06 4.57 -13.99
C THR A 24 10.98 3.75 -14.72
N THR A 25 10.31 2.83 -14.03
CA THR A 25 9.22 2.05 -14.61
C THR A 25 7.95 2.90 -14.66
N LEU A 26 7.51 3.26 -15.86
CA LEU A 26 6.35 4.12 -16.09
C LEU A 26 5.37 3.42 -17.02
N SER A 27 4.11 3.29 -16.59
CA SER A 27 2.98 2.85 -17.40
C SER A 27 2.03 4.02 -17.63
N PRO A 28 1.97 4.60 -18.84
CA PRO A 28 1.05 5.70 -19.13
C PRO A 28 -0.41 5.34 -18.87
N ARG A 29 -0.77 4.08 -19.13
CA ARG A 29 -2.12 3.56 -18.90
C ARG A 29 -2.47 3.56 -17.40
N ASP A 30 -1.62 2.97 -16.56
CA ASP A 30 -1.86 2.88 -15.11
C ASP A 30 -1.90 4.27 -14.48
N LEU A 31 -1.03 5.17 -14.97
CA LEU A 31 -1.01 6.56 -14.53
C LEU A 31 -2.30 7.30 -14.92
N ALA A 32 -2.77 7.12 -16.15
CA ALA A 32 -4.02 7.71 -16.62
C ALA A 32 -5.24 7.19 -15.84
N GLU A 33 -5.30 5.88 -15.57
CA GLU A 33 -6.34 5.27 -14.73
C GLU A 33 -6.32 5.86 -13.31
N SER A 34 -5.13 5.98 -12.70
CA SER A 34 -4.96 6.55 -11.36
C SER A 34 -5.39 8.02 -11.31
N ILE A 35 -4.93 8.85 -12.26
CA ILE A 35 -5.29 10.27 -12.34
C ILE A 35 -6.77 10.45 -12.69
N GLY A 36 -7.36 9.55 -13.47
CA GLY A 36 -8.79 9.53 -13.79
C GLY A 36 -9.67 9.35 -12.57
N TYR A 37 -9.17 8.65 -11.53
CA TYR A 37 -9.94 8.37 -10.33
C TYR A 37 -10.01 9.58 -9.39
N SER A 38 -11.22 9.98 -9.02
CA SER A 38 -11.46 11.18 -8.20
C SER A 38 -10.86 11.09 -6.80
N GLY A 39 -10.89 9.90 -6.18
CA GLY A 39 -10.30 9.65 -4.88
C GLY A 39 -8.78 9.88 -4.89
N PHE A 40 -8.09 9.40 -5.93
CA PHE A 40 -6.66 9.60 -6.07
C PHE A 40 -6.30 11.09 -6.25
N ARG A 41 -7.06 11.84 -7.04
CA ARG A 41 -6.85 13.29 -7.18
C ARG A 41 -7.02 14.03 -5.84
N ARG A 42 -8.03 13.65 -5.03
CA ARG A 42 -8.24 14.23 -3.68
C ARG A 42 -7.11 13.86 -2.73
N LEU A 43 -6.63 12.61 -2.78
CA LEU A 43 -5.48 12.15 -2.01
C LEU A 43 -4.23 12.99 -2.32
N ILE A 44 -3.90 13.14 -3.61
CA ILE A 44 -2.76 13.96 -4.04
C ILE A 44 -2.93 15.41 -3.59
N ALA A 45 -4.09 16.03 -3.82
CA ALA A 45 -4.34 17.41 -3.42
C ALA A 45 -4.15 17.64 -1.91
N ARG A 46 -4.50 16.64 -1.08
CA ARG A 46 -4.35 16.71 0.38
C ARG A 46 -2.91 16.48 0.84
N HIS A 47 -2.14 15.63 0.14
CA HIS A 47 -0.84 15.12 0.62
C HIS A 47 0.35 15.42 -0.30
N TRP A 48 0.19 16.28 -1.32
CA TRP A 48 1.24 16.55 -2.32
C TRP A 48 2.59 16.97 -1.71
N ARG A 49 2.56 17.77 -0.62
CA ARG A 49 3.81 18.23 0.05
C ARG A 49 4.58 17.07 0.69
N LYS A 50 3.86 16.11 1.31
CA LYS A 50 4.46 14.90 1.88
C LYS A 50 5.01 14.01 0.77
N GLY A 51 4.21 13.76 -0.27
CA GLY A 51 4.62 12.95 -1.42
C GLY A 51 5.86 13.49 -2.13
N PHE A 52 5.96 14.80 -2.31
CA PHE A 52 7.15 15.43 -2.89
C PHE A 52 8.38 15.26 -2.00
N GLY A 53 8.22 15.38 -0.69
CA GLY A 53 9.30 15.15 0.27
C GLY A 53 9.82 13.70 0.27
N GLU A 54 8.90 12.72 0.15
CA GLU A 54 9.26 11.30 0.02
C GLU A 54 10.02 11.03 -1.29
N LEU A 55 9.51 11.56 -2.41
CA LEU A 55 10.16 11.44 -3.70
C LEU A 55 11.57 12.03 -3.69
N TRP A 56 11.74 13.21 -3.09
CA TRP A 56 13.05 13.84 -2.94
C TRP A 56 14.03 12.98 -2.13
N ARG A 57 13.58 12.38 -1.02
CA ARG A 57 14.40 11.44 -0.23
C ARG A 57 14.75 10.17 -1.00
N SER A 58 13.88 9.69 -1.86
CA SER A 58 14.14 8.49 -2.68
C SER A 58 15.17 8.74 -3.79
N ILE A 59 15.29 9.98 -4.28
CA ILE A 59 16.26 10.34 -5.33
C ILE A 59 17.60 10.77 -4.71
N SER A 60 17.55 11.43 -3.54
CA SER A 60 18.73 12.01 -2.91
C SER A 60 19.24 11.19 -1.73
N LYS A 61 20.30 10.41 -1.93
CA LYS A 61 20.96 9.64 -0.86
C LYS A 61 21.30 10.53 0.36
N ARG A 62 21.76 11.76 0.11
CA ARG A 62 22.09 12.73 1.18
C ARG A 62 20.85 13.13 2.00
N ALA A 63 19.71 13.35 1.35
CA ALA A 63 18.47 13.68 2.03
C ALA A 63 17.96 12.48 2.84
N PHE A 64 18.13 11.27 2.33
CA PHE A 64 17.79 10.04 3.00
C PHE A 64 18.65 9.84 4.26
N VAL A 65 19.98 9.95 4.15
CA VAL A 65 20.91 9.87 5.29
C VAL A 65 20.54 10.87 6.38
N ARG A 66 20.27 12.13 6.05
CA ARG A 66 19.84 13.14 7.03
C ARG A 66 18.54 12.78 7.74
N ALA A 67 17.63 12.11 7.05
CA ALA A 67 16.38 11.65 7.66
C ALA A 67 16.65 10.49 8.65
N LEU A 68 17.53 9.55 8.30
CA LEU A 68 17.93 8.44 9.16
C LEU A 68 18.73 8.92 10.38
N GLN A 69 19.59 9.93 10.24
CA GLN A 69 20.39 10.50 11.33
C GLN A 69 19.55 11.11 12.46
N ARG A 70 18.24 11.35 12.24
CA ARG A 70 17.31 11.73 13.32
C ARG A 70 17.02 10.57 14.28
N LEU A 71 17.14 9.34 13.81
CA LEU A 71 16.92 8.12 14.59
C LEU A 71 18.24 7.48 15.03
N LEU A 72 19.24 7.50 14.16
CA LEU A 72 20.57 6.93 14.37
C LEU A 72 21.60 7.95 13.88
N PRO A 73 22.11 8.84 14.78
CA PRO A 73 23.02 9.93 14.42
C PRO A 73 24.33 9.48 13.78
N GLU A 74 24.81 8.28 14.13
CA GLU A 74 26.08 7.73 13.69
C GLU A 74 26.07 7.24 12.24
N ILE A 75 24.90 7.04 11.62
CA ILE A 75 24.78 6.47 10.29
C ILE A 75 25.40 7.41 9.23
N ARG A 76 26.17 6.83 8.31
CA ARG A 76 26.84 7.54 7.23
C ARG A 76 26.35 7.06 5.87
N ALA A 77 26.62 7.83 4.83
CA ALA A 77 26.24 7.47 3.47
C ALA A 77 26.93 6.19 2.96
N GLU A 78 28.12 5.90 3.44
CA GLU A 78 28.88 4.70 3.12
C GLU A 78 28.28 3.43 3.70
N ASP A 79 27.54 3.53 4.81
CA ASP A 79 26.88 2.40 5.46
C ASP A 79 25.62 1.94 4.69
N LEU A 80 25.18 2.70 3.69
CA LEU A 80 23.96 2.44 2.95
C LEU A 80 24.27 1.93 1.53
N SER A 81 23.65 0.82 1.18
CA SER A 81 23.57 0.29 -0.19
C SER A 81 22.14 0.38 -0.74
N VAL A 82 22.02 0.38 -2.06
CA VAL A 82 20.72 0.33 -2.73
C VAL A 82 20.16 -1.08 -2.62
N ALA A 83 18.92 -1.19 -2.16
CA ALA A 83 18.18 -2.45 -2.10
C ALA A 83 17.02 -2.43 -3.10
N PRO A 84 16.50 -3.61 -3.52
CA PRO A 84 15.30 -3.71 -4.33
C PRO A 84 14.11 -3.04 -3.67
N ALA A 85 13.25 -2.40 -4.45
CA ALA A 85 11.99 -1.85 -3.95
C ALA A 85 10.86 -2.88 -4.00
N GLY A 86 9.94 -2.80 -3.04
CA GLY A 86 8.68 -3.52 -3.08
C GLY A 86 7.53 -2.63 -3.54
N VAL A 87 6.55 -3.18 -4.21
CA VAL A 87 5.30 -2.48 -4.56
C VAL A 87 4.21 -2.89 -3.58
N ARG A 88 3.58 -1.89 -2.96
CA ARG A 88 2.41 -2.10 -2.11
C ARG A 88 1.16 -1.62 -2.84
N ALA A 89 0.18 -2.50 -3.02
CA ALA A 89 -1.16 -2.09 -3.39
C ALA A 89 -1.82 -1.39 -2.20
N GLN A 90 -2.43 -0.23 -2.44
CA GLN A 90 -3.14 0.55 -1.43
C GLN A 90 -4.49 0.99 -2.00
N ALA A 91 -5.58 0.53 -1.39
CA ALA A 91 -6.90 0.98 -1.79
C ALA A 91 -7.14 2.43 -1.35
N VAL A 92 -7.76 3.19 -2.24
CA VAL A 92 -8.11 4.60 -2.02
C VAL A 92 -9.61 4.76 -2.17
N LEU A 93 -10.26 5.34 -1.17
CA LEU A 93 -11.68 5.62 -1.17
C LEU A 93 -12.03 6.81 -2.08
N PRO A 94 -13.30 6.95 -2.53
CA PRO A 94 -13.72 8.06 -3.39
C PRO A 94 -13.48 9.45 -2.77
N ASP A 95 -13.47 9.56 -1.45
CA ASP A 95 -13.17 10.80 -0.71
C ASP A 95 -11.68 11.13 -0.59
N GLY A 96 -10.79 10.21 -1.06
CA GLY A 96 -9.34 10.30 -0.96
C GLY A 96 -8.77 9.74 0.34
N GLY A 97 -9.57 9.06 1.15
CA GLY A 97 -9.10 8.28 2.30
C GLY A 97 -8.33 7.04 1.86
N LEU A 98 -7.33 6.65 2.63
CA LEU A 98 -6.63 5.37 2.45
C LEU A 98 -7.35 4.29 3.24
N VAL A 99 -7.42 3.08 2.68
CA VAL A 99 -7.95 1.91 3.39
C VAL A 99 -6.80 1.24 4.12
N ASP A 100 -6.75 1.40 5.43
CA ASP A 100 -5.65 0.89 6.26
C ASP A 100 -5.88 -0.55 6.73
N ASP A 101 -7.03 -1.15 6.42
CA ASP A 101 -7.43 -2.50 6.81
C ASP A 101 -7.88 -3.32 5.60
N PHE A 102 -8.29 -4.57 5.85
CA PHE A 102 -8.84 -5.45 4.83
C PHE A 102 -10.16 -4.90 4.29
N LEU A 103 -10.27 -4.80 2.98
CA LEU A 103 -11.50 -4.41 2.31
C LEU A 103 -12.18 -5.63 1.70
N PHE A 104 -13.23 -6.09 2.36
CA PHE A 104 -14.08 -7.18 1.87
C PHE A 104 -15.28 -6.61 1.12
N VAL A 105 -15.57 -7.15 -0.05
CA VAL A 105 -16.80 -6.87 -0.78
C VAL A 105 -17.59 -8.16 -0.89
N GLU A 106 -18.79 -8.15 -0.30
CA GLU A 106 -19.66 -9.30 -0.19
C GLU A 106 -20.80 -9.21 -1.20
N ARG A 107 -21.06 -10.32 -1.90
CA ARG A 107 -22.18 -10.53 -2.80
C ARG A 107 -22.78 -11.91 -2.49
N PRO A 108 -24.04 -12.21 -2.87
CA PRO A 108 -24.59 -13.54 -2.70
C PRO A 108 -23.69 -14.62 -3.31
N GLY A 109 -23.17 -15.53 -2.47
CA GLY A 109 -22.28 -16.61 -2.89
C GLY A 109 -20.85 -16.18 -3.31
N MET A 110 -20.48 -14.91 -3.10
CA MET A 110 -19.15 -14.40 -3.48
C MET A 110 -18.60 -13.42 -2.43
N LEU A 111 -17.33 -13.57 -2.12
CA LEU A 111 -16.56 -12.64 -1.29
C LEU A 111 -15.28 -12.27 -2.03
N THR A 112 -15.00 -10.98 -2.16
CA THR A 112 -13.72 -10.50 -2.70
C THR A 112 -12.94 -9.73 -1.64
N VAL A 113 -11.62 -9.92 -1.63
CA VAL A 113 -10.69 -9.17 -0.76
C VAL A 113 -9.98 -8.16 -1.63
N ASN A 114 -10.41 -6.90 -1.59
CA ASN A 114 -9.92 -5.85 -2.49
C ASN A 114 -8.73 -5.09 -1.93
N ASN A 115 -8.49 -5.17 -0.63
CA ASN A 115 -7.31 -4.63 0.03
C ASN A 115 -6.82 -5.64 1.08
N ALA A 116 -5.53 -5.96 1.06
CA ALA A 116 -4.88 -6.85 2.00
C ALA A 116 -3.55 -6.24 2.45
N PRO A 117 -3.58 -5.28 3.40
CA PRO A 117 -2.36 -4.62 3.87
C PRO A 117 -1.45 -5.57 4.65
N SER A 118 -0.18 -5.19 4.81
CA SER A 118 0.75 -5.89 5.71
C SER A 118 0.20 -5.84 7.15
N PRO A 119 0.22 -6.95 7.88
CA PRO A 119 1.00 -8.19 7.70
C PRO A 119 0.22 -9.37 7.07
N ALA A 120 -0.42 -9.18 5.94
CA ALA A 120 -1.32 -10.18 5.32
C ALA A 120 -0.69 -11.59 5.19
N ALA A 121 0.58 -11.70 4.80
CA ALA A 121 1.25 -12.99 4.64
C ALA A 121 1.39 -13.75 5.96
N THR A 122 1.81 -13.08 7.02
CA THR A 122 1.99 -13.70 8.36
C THR A 122 0.68 -13.97 9.07
N ALA A 123 -0.37 -13.20 8.77
CA ALA A 123 -1.72 -13.37 9.31
C ALA A 123 -2.63 -14.22 8.41
N SER A 124 -2.11 -14.84 7.35
CA SER A 124 -2.89 -15.50 6.29
C SER A 124 -3.87 -16.55 6.80
N LEU A 125 -3.51 -17.35 7.80
CA LEU A 125 -4.40 -18.36 8.38
C LEU A 125 -5.59 -17.73 9.11
N ALA A 126 -5.36 -16.66 9.87
CA ALA A 126 -6.44 -15.93 10.54
C ALA A 126 -7.38 -15.26 9.53
N ILE A 127 -6.81 -14.66 8.48
CA ILE A 127 -7.56 -14.05 7.38
C ILE A 127 -8.40 -15.09 6.65
N ALA A 128 -7.83 -16.28 6.35
CA ALA A 128 -8.55 -17.38 5.73
C ALA A 128 -9.76 -17.82 6.59
N GLY A 129 -9.59 -17.91 7.91
CA GLY A 129 -10.68 -18.20 8.85
C GLY A 129 -11.81 -17.15 8.76
N GLU A 130 -11.47 -15.86 8.72
CA GLU A 130 -12.47 -14.78 8.59
C GLU A 130 -13.18 -14.81 7.23
N ILE A 131 -12.42 -15.06 6.13
CA ILE A 131 -12.99 -15.21 4.77
C ILE A 131 -14.02 -16.34 4.75
N VAL A 132 -13.67 -17.52 5.29
CA VAL A 132 -14.58 -18.68 5.34
C VAL A 132 -15.82 -18.37 6.20
N ALA A 133 -15.64 -17.74 7.35
CA ALA A 133 -16.75 -17.37 8.23
C ALA A 133 -17.71 -16.36 7.55
N ARG A 134 -17.18 -15.38 6.81
CA ARG A 134 -18.00 -14.42 6.04
C ARG A 134 -18.73 -15.11 4.89
N LEU A 135 -18.03 -15.94 4.12
CA LEU A 135 -18.61 -16.65 2.99
C LEU A 135 -19.74 -17.58 3.44
N ALA A 136 -19.59 -18.25 4.60
CA ALA A 136 -20.67 -19.06 5.17
C ALA A 136 -21.92 -18.24 5.52
N ARG A 137 -21.77 -16.96 5.91
CA ARG A 137 -22.90 -16.05 6.15
C ARG A 137 -23.55 -15.54 4.88
N THR A 138 -22.79 -15.42 3.78
CA THR A 138 -23.26 -14.92 2.48
C THR A 138 -23.90 -16.02 1.60
N GLY A 139 -24.06 -17.25 2.10
CA GLY A 139 -24.68 -18.36 1.38
C GLY A 139 -26.08 -18.04 0.83
N PRO A 140 -26.59 -18.83 -0.12
CA PRO A 140 -27.83 -18.52 -0.85
C PRO A 140 -29.08 -18.33 0.03
N ALA A 141 -29.04 -18.82 1.26
CA ALA A 141 -30.14 -18.64 2.23
C ALA A 141 -30.24 -17.22 2.82
N ASN A 142 -29.18 -16.39 2.72
CA ASN A 142 -29.10 -15.06 3.35
C ASN A 142 -29.01 -13.90 2.33
N ALA A 143 -29.38 -14.10 1.10
CA ALA A 143 -29.22 -13.13 -0.01
C ALA A 143 -29.99 -11.80 0.15
N GLY A 144 -30.78 -11.62 1.22
CA GLY A 144 -31.64 -10.47 1.41
C GLY A 144 -31.15 -9.36 2.37
N ALA A 145 -29.99 -9.52 3.05
CA ALA A 145 -29.69 -8.68 4.22
C ALA A 145 -28.31 -7.97 4.22
N ILE A 146 -27.60 -7.89 3.10
CA ILE A 146 -26.21 -7.41 3.14
C ILE A 146 -26.06 -6.03 2.50
N GLY A 147 -26.06 -5.00 3.36
CA GLY A 147 -25.57 -3.67 3.04
C GLY A 147 -24.05 -3.58 3.19
N GLU A 148 -23.41 -2.69 2.42
CA GLU A 148 -22.00 -2.35 2.54
C GLU A 148 -21.71 -1.84 3.96
N ARG A 149 -20.93 -2.57 4.74
CA ARG A 149 -20.36 -2.08 5.99
C ARG A 149 -18.84 -2.01 5.83
N PRO A 150 -18.26 -0.82 5.81
CA PRO A 150 -16.83 -0.68 6.13
C PRO A 150 -16.65 -1.03 7.62
N ILE A 151 -15.56 -1.67 7.94
CA ILE A 151 -15.09 -1.88 9.31
C ILE A 151 -14.38 -0.63 9.78
#